data_20541894f53cad8a9a0aaf0bec219e9d
#
_entry.id   20541894f53cad8a9a0aaf0bec219e9d
#
_cell.length_a   1.000
_cell.length_b   1.000
_cell.length_c   1.000
_cell.angle_alpha   90.00
_cell.angle_beta   90.00
_cell.angle_gamma   90.00
#
_symmetry.space_group_name_H-M   'P 1'
#
loop_
_entity.id
_entity.type
_entity.pdbx_description
1 polymer ?
#
loop_
_entity_poly.entity_id
_entity_poly.type
_entity_poly.pdbx_seq_one_letter_code
_entity_poly.pdbx_strand_id
1 'polypeptide(L)'
;MSKKPLILGIESSCDETAASIITENEQGIPVVLSNIVSSQVDVHKEFGGVVPELAARSHMEKIDWIVQKAIDDSGRKIEEIYAVASTAGPGLIVCLSVGLSFGKAFASALDKPFIAVNHLEGHALSPKLNSELDYPYLLLLISGGHSQFLNVQGLGKYKRLGTTIDDALGEAFDKTAKLLGIEFPGGPQIEVLAKKGDPDKYDLPKPIFNKGGCNLSFAGLKTAILRITKNIKTDQEKFDLAASFQKTVEQILYKKTKIAFTKFEEQNDLKEKIFVVAGGVAANKRIRSVLIDLCNEENYKSMFPPIEFCGDNAAMIAMVGLEKFKLKQFDNLDHPAKPRWPLDENAAFLKGAGVRL
;
A
#
# COMPACT_ATOMS: atom_id res chain seq x y z
N MET A 1 -18.08 -16.95 -27.63
CA MET A 1 -17.59 -15.91 -26.73
C MET A 1 -16.29 -16.44 -26.09
N SER A 2 -15.19 -15.71 -26.20
CA SER A 2 -13.91 -16.11 -25.54
C SER A 2 -14.15 -16.05 -24.02
N LYS A 3 -13.83 -17.13 -23.30
CA LYS A 3 -13.92 -17.15 -21.83
C LYS A 3 -12.98 -16.07 -21.28
N LYS A 4 -13.50 -15.19 -20.43
CA LYS A 4 -12.69 -14.14 -19.78
C LYS A 4 -11.70 -14.76 -18.81
N PRO A 5 -10.45 -14.25 -18.71
CA PRO A 5 -9.46 -14.83 -17.82
C PRO A 5 -9.89 -14.72 -16.36
N LEU A 6 -9.71 -15.77 -15.60
CA LEU A 6 -9.93 -15.84 -14.16
C LEU A 6 -8.58 -15.93 -13.48
N ILE A 7 -8.22 -14.95 -12.69
CA ILE A 7 -6.92 -14.86 -12.02
C ILE A 7 -7.09 -15.04 -10.52
N LEU A 8 -6.36 -15.98 -9.95
CA LEU A 8 -6.21 -16.12 -8.50
C LEU A 8 -5.03 -15.24 -8.05
N GLY A 9 -5.28 -14.34 -7.12
CA GLY A 9 -4.25 -13.56 -6.41
C GLY A 9 -4.04 -14.09 -5.00
N ILE A 10 -2.78 -14.08 -4.54
CA ILE A 10 -2.39 -14.51 -3.19
C ILE A 10 -1.46 -13.45 -2.60
N GLU A 11 -1.78 -12.97 -1.39
CA GLU A 11 -1.01 -11.99 -0.63
C GLU A 11 -0.62 -12.54 0.74
N SER A 12 0.66 -12.45 1.08
CA SER A 12 1.20 -12.83 2.39
C SER A 12 2.49 -12.09 2.76
N SER A 13 2.66 -10.85 2.30
CA SER A 13 3.95 -10.14 2.46
C SER A 13 4.26 -9.69 3.89
N CYS A 14 3.24 -9.52 4.74
CA CYS A 14 3.40 -9.00 6.10
C CYS A 14 2.50 -9.74 7.10
N ASP A 15 1.38 -9.17 7.51
CA ASP A 15 0.48 -9.70 8.55
C ASP A 15 -0.96 -9.93 8.06
N GLU A 16 -1.22 -9.79 6.78
CA GLU A 16 -2.46 -10.21 6.14
C GLU A 16 -2.24 -11.47 5.29
N THR A 17 -3.08 -12.49 5.51
CA THR A 17 -3.20 -13.62 4.58
C THR A 17 -4.42 -13.37 3.72
N ALA A 18 -4.25 -13.25 2.40
CA ALA A 18 -5.38 -12.99 1.54
C ALA A 18 -5.35 -13.79 0.24
N ALA A 19 -6.55 -14.08 -0.29
CA ALA A 19 -6.76 -14.63 -1.62
C ALA A 19 -7.93 -13.93 -2.31
N SER A 20 -7.84 -13.75 -3.61
CA SER A 20 -8.86 -13.08 -4.41
C SER A 20 -8.98 -13.72 -5.79
N ILE A 21 -10.20 -13.77 -6.30
CA ILE A 21 -10.49 -14.14 -7.68
C ILE A 21 -10.99 -12.89 -8.41
N ILE A 22 -10.30 -12.54 -9.49
CA ILE A 22 -10.74 -11.46 -10.38
C ILE A 22 -10.93 -11.95 -11.81
N THR A 23 -11.74 -11.22 -12.55
CA THR A 23 -11.98 -11.41 -13.99
C THR A 23 -12.20 -10.06 -14.66
N GLU A 24 -12.68 -10.07 -15.89
CA GLU A 24 -13.12 -8.88 -16.60
C GLU A 24 -14.58 -9.01 -17.03
N ASN A 25 -15.28 -7.87 -17.07
CA ASN A 25 -16.58 -7.81 -17.71
C ASN A 25 -16.45 -7.78 -19.25
N GLU A 26 -17.57 -7.62 -19.97
CA GLU A 26 -17.59 -7.59 -21.43
C GLU A 26 -16.82 -6.41 -22.02
N GLN A 27 -16.72 -5.31 -21.29
CA GLN A 27 -15.99 -4.10 -21.67
C GLN A 27 -14.47 -4.18 -21.35
N GLY A 28 -14.00 -5.27 -20.73
CA GLY A 28 -12.59 -5.43 -20.33
C GLY A 28 -12.26 -4.74 -19.00
N ILE A 29 -13.28 -4.30 -18.26
CA ILE A 29 -13.10 -3.69 -16.94
C ILE A 29 -12.93 -4.79 -15.90
N PRO A 30 -11.92 -4.70 -15.01
CA PRO A 30 -11.71 -5.68 -13.94
C PRO A 30 -12.91 -5.80 -13.01
N VAL A 31 -13.21 -7.03 -12.60
CA VAL A 31 -14.30 -7.35 -11.66
C VAL A 31 -13.74 -8.25 -10.57
N VAL A 32 -13.82 -7.79 -9.34
CA VAL A 32 -13.47 -8.61 -8.16
C VAL A 32 -14.66 -9.53 -7.86
N LEU A 33 -14.47 -10.83 -8.04
CA LEU A 33 -15.49 -11.85 -7.75
C LEU A 33 -15.46 -12.24 -6.27
N SER A 34 -14.28 -12.29 -5.68
CA SER A 34 -14.07 -12.54 -4.26
C SER A 34 -12.77 -11.89 -3.80
N ASN A 35 -12.71 -11.47 -2.53
CA ASN A 35 -11.48 -10.99 -1.89
C ASN A 35 -11.56 -11.34 -0.39
N ILE A 36 -10.87 -12.39 0.00
CA ILE A 36 -10.85 -12.89 1.38
C ILE A 36 -9.57 -12.41 2.03
N VAL A 37 -9.69 -11.69 3.13
CA VAL A 37 -8.56 -11.16 3.91
C VAL A 37 -8.68 -11.64 5.34
N SER A 38 -7.63 -12.26 5.86
CA SER A 38 -7.48 -12.60 7.28
C SER A 38 -6.35 -11.78 7.87
N SER A 39 -6.70 -10.71 8.57
CA SER A 39 -5.73 -9.91 9.32
C SER A 39 -5.25 -10.65 10.57
N GLN A 40 -4.02 -10.39 10.95
CA GLN A 40 -3.37 -10.94 12.14
C GLN A 40 -3.15 -9.88 13.23
N VAL A 41 -3.86 -8.76 13.15
CA VAL A 41 -3.75 -7.63 14.11
C VAL A 41 -3.86 -8.12 15.56
N ASP A 42 -4.82 -9.00 15.86
CA ASP A 42 -5.02 -9.53 17.22
C ASP A 42 -3.81 -10.34 17.73
N VAL A 43 -3.10 -11.03 16.83
CA VAL A 43 -1.89 -11.80 17.17
C VAL A 43 -0.72 -10.87 17.51
N HIS A 44 -0.64 -9.72 16.83
CA HIS A 44 0.51 -8.81 16.93
C HIS A 44 0.30 -7.65 17.92
N LYS A 45 -0.93 -7.43 18.35
CA LYS A 45 -1.35 -6.33 19.22
C LYS A 45 -0.54 -6.28 20.52
N GLU A 46 -0.34 -7.41 21.17
CA GLU A 46 0.42 -7.52 22.44
C GLU A 46 1.90 -7.14 22.27
N PHE A 47 2.45 -7.33 21.07
CA PHE A 47 3.85 -7.00 20.76
C PHE A 47 4.03 -5.56 20.29
N GLY A 48 2.93 -4.86 19.99
CA GLY A 48 2.93 -3.50 19.48
C GLY A 48 3.56 -3.37 18.09
N GLY A 49 3.46 -4.41 17.26
CA GLY A 49 3.95 -4.50 15.90
C GLY A 49 4.14 -5.95 15.44
N VAL A 50 4.34 -6.15 14.14
CA VAL A 50 4.41 -7.47 13.52
C VAL A 50 5.63 -8.26 13.99
N VAL A 51 5.41 -9.51 14.42
CA VAL A 51 6.44 -10.50 14.75
C VAL A 51 6.53 -11.49 13.59
N PRO A 52 7.62 -11.48 12.79
CA PRO A 52 7.68 -12.21 11.51
C PRO A 52 7.43 -13.70 11.61
N GLU A 53 7.95 -14.37 12.64
CA GLU A 53 7.75 -15.82 12.82
C GLU A 53 6.31 -16.17 13.16
N LEU A 54 5.63 -15.39 13.99
CA LEU A 54 4.22 -15.58 14.30
C LEU A 54 3.36 -15.34 13.06
N ALA A 55 3.69 -14.30 12.28
CA ALA A 55 3.00 -14.01 11.04
C ALA A 55 3.12 -15.17 10.05
N ALA A 56 4.33 -15.70 9.84
CA ALA A 56 4.54 -16.84 8.94
C ALA A 56 3.77 -18.11 9.36
N ARG A 57 3.73 -18.43 10.64
CA ARG A 57 2.94 -19.55 11.17
C ARG A 57 1.46 -19.36 10.91
N SER A 58 0.93 -18.16 11.18
CA SER A 58 -0.47 -17.84 10.91
C SER A 58 -0.80 -17.90 9.41
N HIS A 59 0.11 -17.52 8.52
CA HIS A 59 -0.07 -17.73 7.08
C HIS A 59 -0.18 -19.21 6.73
N MET A 60 0.71 -20.04 7.25
CA MET A 60 0.69 -21.49 7.00
C MET A 60 -0.60 -22.16 7.48
N GLU A 61 -1.16 -21.72 8.60
CA GLU A 61 -2.39 -22.27 9.17
C GLU A 61 -3.66 -21.85 8.41
N LYS A 62 -3.59 -20.80 7.61
CA LYS A 62 -4.79 -20.16 7.02
C LYS A 62 -4.86 -20.19 5.50
N ILE A 63 -3.72 -20.29 4.82
CA ILE A 63 -3.65 -20.02 3.38
C ILE A 63 -4.52 -20.97 2.54
N ASP A 64 -4.61 -22.23 2.92
CA ASP A 64 -5.38 -23.24 2.21
C ASP A 64 -6.88 -22.93 2.24
N TRP A 65 -7.45 -22.72 3.44
CA TRP A 65 -8.86 -22.41 3.58
C TRP A 65 -9.22 -21.01 3.03
N ILE A 66 -8.30 -20.03 3.10
CA ILE A 66 -8.52 -18.70 2.52
C ILE A 66 -8.61 -18.78 1.00
N VAL A 67 -7.72 -19.56 0.36
CA VAL A 67 -7.77 -19.76 -1.09
C VAL A 67 -9.03 -20.54 -1.47
N GLN A 68 -9.36 -21.61 -0.73
CA GLN A 68 -10.59 -22.37 -0.96
C GLN A 68 -11.83 -21.47 -0.85
N LYS A 69 -11.89 -20.66 0.22
CA LYS A 69 -13.01 -19.73 0.43
C LYS A 69 -13.09 -18.68 -0.68
N ALA A 70 -11.96 -18.17 -1.17
CA ALA A 70 -11.95 -17.22 -2.28
C ALA A 70 -12.51 -17.83 -3.57
N ILE A 71 -12.20 -19.09 -3.83
CA ILE A 71 -12.75 -19.83 -4.99
C ILE A 71 -14.26 -20.05 -4.80
N ASP A 72 -14.70 -20.53 -3.64
CA ASP A 72 -16.11 -20.79 -3.34
C ASP A 72 -16.96 -19.51 -3.43
N ASP A 73 -16.53 -18.43 -2.78
CA ASP A 73 -17.23 -17.14 -2.77
C ASP A 73 -17.26 -16.49 -4.17
N SER A 74 -16.33 -16.84 -5.07
CA SER A 74 -16.33 -16.34 -6.45
C SER A 74 -17.44 -16.97 -7.30
N GLY A 75 -18.05 -18.09 -6.87
CA GLY A 75 -18.99 -18.89 -7.65
C GLY A 75 -18.37 -19.56 -8.87
N ARG A 76 -17.05 -19.68 -8.93
CA ARG A 76 -16.28 -20.28 -10.02
C ARG A 76 -15.66 -21.60 -9.61
N LYS A 77 -15.34 -22.42 -10.62
CA LYS A 77 -14.64 -23.69 -10.39
C LYS A 77 -13.13 -23.49 -10.49
N ILE A 78 -12.38 -24.29 -9.75
CA ILE A 78 -10.91 -24.25 -9.73
C ILE A 78 -10.30 -24.46 -11.13
N GLU A 79 -10.92 -25.29 -11.96
CA GLU A 79 -10.46 -25.58 -13.33
C GLU A 79 -10.61 -24.37 -14.28
N GLU A 80 -11.42 -23.38 -13.88
CA GLU A 80 -11.63 -22.16 -14.66
C GLU A 80 -10.53 -21.11 -14.43
N ILE A 81 -9.62 -21.35 -13.47
CA ILE A 81 -8.47 -20.45 -13.22
C ILE A 81 -7.52 -20.51 -14.40
N TYR A 82 -7.13 -19.33 -14.90
CA TYR A 82 -6.21 -19.19 -16.04
C TYR A 82 -4.76 -18.96 -15.61
N ALA A 83 -4.54 -18.28 -14.49
CA ALA A 83 -3.21 -18.07 -13.92
C ALA A 83 -3.29 -17.82 -12.41
N VAL A 84 -2.16 -18.08 -11.73
CA VAL A 84 -1.99 -17.81 -10.30
C VAL A 84 -0.95 -16.71 -10.13
N ALA A 85 -1.35 -15.62 -9.48
CA ALA A 85 -0.48 -14.49 -9.15
C ALA A 85 -0.21 -14.52 -7.63
N SER A 86 1.05 -14.43 -7.23
CA SER A 86 1.42 -14.41 -5.82
C SER A 86 2.46 -13.35 -5.54
N THR A 87 2.35 -12.70 -4.39
CA THR A 87 3.32 -11.71 -3.94
C THR A 87 4.69 -12.37 -3.74
N ALA A 88 5.68 -11.89 -4.48
CA ALA A 88 7.06 -12.33 -4.37
C ALA A 88 7.96 -11.33 -3.64
N GLY A 89 7.45 -10.15 -3.31
CA GLY A 89 8.12 -9.08 -2.57
C GLY A 89 7.67 -7.68 -2.99
N PRO A 90 8.17 -6.62 -2.31
CA PRO A 90 8.91 -6.68 -1.05
C PRO A 90 8.03 -7.13 0.12
N GLY A 91 8.68 -7.55 1.22
CA GLY A 91 7.99 -8.00 2.43
C GLY A 91 8.87 -8.79 3.38
N LEU A 92 8.28 -9.36 4.41
CA LEU A 92 8.95 -10.24 5.36
C LEU A 92 9.27 -11.58 4.68
N ILE A 93 10.55 -11.95 4.60
CA ILE A 93 11.00 -13.11 3.83
C ILE A 93 10.27 -14.41 4.21
N VAL A 94 10.05 -14.63 5.50
CA VAL A 94 9.36 -15.82 6.01
C VAL A 94 7.89 -15.84 5.61
N CYS A 95 7.23 -14.69 5.61
CA CYS A 95 5.83 -14.52 5.19
C CYS A 95 5.68 -14.69 3.67
N LEU A 96 6.52 -14.00 2.90
CA LEU A 96 6.59 -14.15 1.44
C LEU A 96 6.78 -15.61 1.02
N SER A 97 7.67 -16.35 1.73
CA SER A 97 7.96 -17.73 1.40
C SER A 97 6.74 -18.64 1.50
N VAL A 98 5.80 -18.36 2.40
CA VAL A 98 4.55 -19.16 2.52
C VAL A 98 3.66 -18.96 1.30
N GLY A 99 3.23 -17.71 1.03
CA GLY A 99 2.30 -17.45 -0.09
C GLY A 99 2.91 -17.73 -1.45
N LEU A 100 4.20 -17.42 -1.63
CA LEU A 100 4.91 -17.68 -2.88
C LEU A 100 5.04 -19.18 -3.16
N SER A 101 5.40 -19.99 -2.16
CA SER A 101 5.50 -21.46 -2.32
C SER A 101 4.15 -22.10 -2.57
N PHE A 102 3.12 -21.66 -1.85
CA PHE A 102 1.75 -22.10 -2.06
C PHE A 102 1.28 -21.77 -3.49
N GLY A 103 1.44 -20.51 -3.92
CA GLY A 103 1.01 -20.08 -5.26
C GLY A 103 1.69 -20.84 -6.39
N LYS A 104 3.00 -21.12 -6.28
CA LYS A 104 3.75 -21.93 -7.23
C LYS A 104 3.26 -23.38 -7.29
N ALA A 105 3.09 -24.01 -6.11
CA ALA A 105 2.59 -25.38 -6.01
C ALA A 105 1.19 -25.49 -6.61
N PHE A 106 0.34 -24.50 -6.32
CA PHE A 106 -1.04 -24.45 -6.82
C PHE A 106 -1.08 -24.26 -8.35
N ALA A 107 -0.27 -23.34 -8.89
CA ALA A 107 -0.14 -23.15 -10.33
C ALA A 107 0.34 -24.42 -11.04
N SER A 108 1.37 -25.06 -10.48
CA SER A 108 1.91 -26.32 -11.00
C SER A 108 0.89 -27.46 -10.98
N ALA A 109 0.14 -27.61 -9.90
CA ALA A 109 -0.89 -28.65 -9.77
C ALA A 109 -2.04 -28.48 -10.77
N LEU A 110 -2.36 -27.24 -11.14
CA LEU A 110 -3.40 -26.91 -12.13
C LEU A 110 -2.87 -26.88 -13.57
N ASP A 111 -1.59 -27.05 -13.79
CA ASP A 111 -0.93 -26.81 -15.09
C ASP A 111 -1.25 -25.43 -15.67
N LYS A 112 -1.11 -24.38 -14.83
CA LYS A 112 -1.40 -22.99 -15.17
C LYS A 112 -0.16 -22.11 -15.01
N PRO A 113 -0.08 -21.01 -15.79
CA PRO A 113 0.98 -20.02 -15.64
C PRO A 113 1.04 -19.46 -14.20
N PHE A 114 2.27 -19.28 -13.72
CA PHE A 114 2.56 -18.58 -12.48
C PHE A 114 3.03 -17.15 -12.78
N ILE A 115 2.63 -16.20 -11.92
CA ILE A 115 2.99 -14.79 -12.03
C ILE A 115 3.48 -14.30 -10.67
N ALA A 116 4.75 -13.92 -10.61
CA ALA A 116 5.35 -13.27 -9.45
C ALA A 116 5.00 -11.77 -9.47
N VAL A 117 4.43 -11.30 -8.36
CA VAL A 117 3.95 -9.92 -8.27
C VAL A 117 4.75 -9.11 -7.25
N ASN A 118 5.11 -7.89 -7.64
CA ASN A 118 5.64 -6.91 -6.70
C ASN A 118 4.47 -6.32 -5.91
N HIS A 119 4.52 -6.44 -4.57
CA HIS A 119 3.50 -5.94 -3.65
C HIS A 119 3.17 -4.46 -3.86
N LEU A 120 4.22 -3.63 -4.07
CA LEU A 120 4.03 -2.19 -4.29
C LEU A 120 3.39 -1.90 -5.65
N GLU A 121 3.61 -2.76 -6.67
CA GLU A 121 2.91 -2.69 -7.95
C GLU A 121 1.43 -3.02 -7.77
N GLY A 122 1.09 -3.96 -6.86
CA GLY A 122 -0.28 -4.21 -6.44
C GLY A 122 -0.98 -2.94 -5.96
N HIS A 123 -0.38 -2.25 -5.01
CA HIS A 123 -0.90 -0.97 -4.54
C HIS A 123 -0.98 0.08 -5.66
N ALA A 124 0.05 0.18 -6.51
CA ALA A 124 0.09 1.17 -7.60
C ALA A 124 -1.06 0.99 -8.60
N LEU A 125 -1.48 -0.25 -8.86
CA LEU A 125 -2.55 -0.58 -9.78
C LEU A 125 -3.92 -0.76 -9.11
N SER A 126 -4.01 -0.74 -7.79
CA SER A 126 -5.27 -0.94 -7.05
C SER A 126 -6.43 -0.02 -7.49
N PRO A 127 -6.23 1.23 -7.93
CA PRO A 127 -7.34 2.03 -8.47
C PRO A 127 -7.96 1.46 -9.75
N LYS A 128 -7.24 0.64 -10.51
CA LYS A 128 -7.80 -0.05 -11.69
C LYS A 128 -8.90 -1.07 -11.35
N LEU A 129 -9.02 -1.47 -10.09
CA LEU A 129 -10.07 -2.40 -9.65
C LEU A 129 -11.48 -1.82 -9.81
N ASN A 130 -11.63 -0.50 -9.89
CA ASN A 130 -12.93 0.17 -9.99
C ASN A 130 -12.96 1.34 -10.97
N SER A 131 -11.87 1.63 -11.68
CA SER A 131 -11.76 2.78 -12.56
C SER A 131 -10.79 2.49 -13.70
N GLU A 132 -11.05 3.09 -14.85
CA GLU A 132 -10.06 3.16 -15.90
C GLU A 132 -8.92 4.10 -15.46
N LEU A 133 -7.69 3.67 -15.67
CA LEU A 133 -6.49 4.39 -15.30
C LEU A 133 -5.46 4.27 -16.41
N ASP A 134 -5.25 5.38 -17.10
CA ASP A 134 -4.30 5.50 -18.19
C ASP A 134 -2.91 5.93 -17.70
N TYR A 135 -1.90 5.57 -18.47
CA TYR A 135 -0.52 5.99 -18.24
C TYR A 135 -0.17 7.21 -19.11
N PRO A 136 0.74 8.09 -18.68
CA PRO A 136 1.41 8.10 -17.39
C PRO A 136 0.54 8.73 -16.30
N TYR A 137 0.80 8.38 -15.05
CA TYR A 137 0.21 9.04 -13.88
C TYR A 137 1.24 9.23 -12.76
N LEU A 138 1.02 10.25 -11.92
CA LEU A 138 1.78 10.44 -10.70
C LEU A 138 1.17 9.60 -9.57
N LEU A 139 1.98 8.80 -8.90
CA LEU A 139 1.58 8.00 -7.74
C LEU A 139 2.21 8.54 -6.46
N LEU A 140 1.40 8.75 -5.44
CA LEU A 140 1.83 8.81 -4.04
C LEU A 140 1.49 7.49 -3.36
N LEU A 141 2.50 6.67 -3.13
CA LEU A 141 2.38 5.41 -2.39
C LEU A 141 2.69 5.66 -0.93
N ILE A 142 1.70 5.47 -0.04
CA ILE A 142 1.81 5.69 1.42
C ILE A 142 1.23 4.49 2.19
N SER A 143 2.11 3.71 2.78
CA SER A 143 1.77 2.50 3.54
C SER A 143 2.52 2.44 4.88
N GLY A 144 2.39 1.34 5.60
CA GLY A 144 3.15 1.07 6.82
C GLY A 144 4.66 1.10 6.63
N GLY A 145 5.15 0.54 5.50
CA GLY A 145 6.58 0.42 5.21
C GLY A 145 7.11 1.38 4.15
N HIS A 146 6.25 2.03 3.36
CA HIS A 146 6.67 2.81 2.20
C HIS A 146 5.97 4.17 2.14
N SER A 147 6.74 5.21 1.73
CA SER A 147 6.20 6.53 1.40
C SER A 147 7.03 7.13 0.27
N GLN A 148 6.47 7.15 -0.95
CA GLN A 148 7.21 7.58 -2.13
C GLN A 148 6.32 8.17 -3.23
N PHE A 149 6.88 9.11 -3.98
CA PHE A 149 6.32 9.63 -5.22
C PHE A 149 6.95 8.94 -6.41
N LEU A 150 6.12 8.45 -7.33
CA LEU A 150 6.53 7.72 -8.51
C LEU A 150 5.84 8.28 -9.76
N ASN A 151 6.61 8.50 -10.82
CA ASN A 151 6.08 8.65 -12.17
C ASN A 151 5.86 7.24 -12.73
N VAL A 152 4.60 6.86 -12.93
CA VAL A 152 4.20 5.55 -13.44
C VAL A 152 3.94 5.67 -14.94
N GLN A 153 4.83 5.09 -15.75
CA GLN A 153 4.81 5.20 -17.20
C GLN A 153 4.18 3.97 -17.88
N GLY A 154 3.93 2.91 -17.12
CA GLY A 154 3.37 1.66 -17.60
C GLY A 154 3.54 0.55 -16.57
N LEU A 155 3.00 -0.63 -16.85
CA LEU A 155 3.22 -1.82 -16.05
C LEU A 155 4.74 -2.13 -16.02
N GLY A 156 5.30 -2.29 -14.82
CA GLY A 156 6.74 -2.50 -14.64
C GLY A 156 7.64 -1.30 -14.97
N LYS A 157 7.07 -0.12 -15.27
CA LYS A 157 7.83 1.08 -15.69
C LYS A 157 7.59 2.22 -14.69
N TYR A 158 8.43 2.29 -13.69
CA TYR A 158 8.34 3.25 -12.59
C TYR A 158 9.59 4.11 -12.52
N LYS A 159 9.43 5.41 -12.25
CA LYS A 159 10.52 6.33 -11.97
C LYS A 159 10.27 7.05 -10.67
N ARG A 160 11.13 6.85 -9.68
CA ARG A 160 11.00 7.47 -8.37
C ARG A 160 11.36 8.94 -8.42
N LEU A 161 10.42 9.82 -8.03
CA LEU A 161 10.63 11.27 -7.93
C LEU A 161 11.08 11.67 -6.52
N GLY A 162 10.66 10.93 -5.51
CA GLY A 162 11.03 11.14 -4.12
C GLY A 162 10.57 9.97 -3.24
N THR A 163 11.18 9.85 -2.06
CA THR A 163 10.83 8.81 -1.08
C THR A 163 11.07 9.35 0.33
N THR A 164 10.51 8.68 1.35
CA THR A 164 10.93 8.98 2.72
C THR A 164 12.41 8.68 2.91
N ILE A 165 13.11 9.54 3.66
CA ILE A 165 14.53 9.36 3.97
C ILE A 165 14.74 8.72 5.35
N ASP A 166 13.64 8.47 6.07
CA ASP A 166 13.66 7.89 7.42
C ASP A 166 12.40 6.99 7.62
N ASP A 167 11.49 7.31 8.51
CA ASP A 167 10.29 6.53 8.76
C ASP A 167 9.29 6.64 7.60
N ALA A 168 8.56 5.56 7.31
CA ALA A 168 7.37 5.63 6.46
C ALA A 168 6.22 6.34 7.19
N LEU A 169 5.24 6.85 6.43
CA LEU A 169 4.14 7.62 7.02
C LEU A 169 3.25 6.77 7.93
N GLY A 170 2.89 5.55 7.51
CA GLY A 170 2.11 4.65 8.37
C GLY A 170 2.87 4.29 9.65
N GLU A 171 4.17 4.01 9.55
CA GLU A 171 5.04 3.80 10.71
C GLU A 171 5.07 5.03 11.65
N ALA A 172 5.02 6.25 11.10
CA ALA A 172 4.95 7.47 11.90
C ALA A 172 3.61 7.59 12.66
N PHE A 173 2.49 7.19 12.04
CA PHE A 173 1.19 7.10 12.69
C PHE A 173 1.21 6.07 13.83
N ASP A 174 1.71 4.86 13.60
CA ASP A 174 1.75 3.78 14.59
C ASP A 174 2.68 4.13 15.77
N LYS A 175 3.84 4.74 15.48
CA LYS A 175 4.74 5.24 16.53
C LYS A 175 4.10 6.35 17.37
N THR A 176 3.35 7.26 16.74
CA THR A 176 2.62 8.32 17.44
C THR A 176 1.54 7.74 18.32
N ALA A 177 0.74 6.80 17.82
CA ALA A 177 -0.28 6.08 18.57
C ALA A 177 0.31 5.39 19.80
N LYS A 178 1.39 4.64 19.62
CA LYS A 178 2.11 3.97 20.72
C LYS A 178 2.56 4.94 21.83
N LEU A 179 3.06 6.12 21.43
CA LEU A 179 3.47 7.16 22.40
C LEU A 179 2.29 7.78 23.14
N LEU A 180 1.09 7.77 22.57
CA LEU A 180 -0.16 8.21 23.19
C LEU A 180 -0.84 7.10 24.02
N GLY A 181 -0.26 5.89 24.08
CA GLY A 181 -0.86 4.74 24.78
C GLY A 181 -2.01 4.09 24.01
N ILE A 182 -2.03 4.25 22.69
CA ILE A 182 -3.04 3.69 21.78
C ILE A 182 -2.50 2.39 21.19
N GLU A 183 -3.38 1.38 21.11
CA GLU A 183 -3.05 0.05 20.58
C GLU A 183 -2.86 0.06 19.06
N PHE A 184 -2.12 -0.94 18.59
CA PHE A 184 -1.93 -1.22 17.16
C PHE A 184 -3.24 -1.79 16.53
N PRO A 185 -3.59 -1.41 15.27
CA PRO A 185 -2.95 -0.42 14.40
C PRO A 185 -3.32 1.02 14.79
N GLY A 186 -2.31 1.90 14.82
CA GLY A 186 -2.46 3.25 15.36
C GLY A 186 -3.10 4.24 14.39
N GLY A 187 -2.89 4.08 13.08
CA GLY A 187 -3.32 5.04 12.07
C GLY A 187 -4.80 5.41 12.13
N PRO A 188 -5.74 4.45 12.07
CA PRO A 188 -7.18 4.72 12.16
C PRO A 188 -7.57 5.38 13.49
N GLN A 189 -6.93 4.99 14.57
CA GLN A 189 -7.24 5.53 15.90
C GLN A 189 -6.77 6.98 16.06
N ILE A 190 -5.59 7.33 15.55
CA ILE A 190 -5.12 8.73 15.49
C ILE A 190 -6.11 9.60 14.73
N GLU A 191 -6.64 9.13 13.59
CA GLU A 191 -7.67 9.87 12.84
C GLU A 191 -8.93 10.13 13.67
N VAL A 192 -9.37 9.14 14.45
CA VAL A 192 -10.57 9.29 15.33
C VAL A 192 -10.31 10.29 16.45
N LEU A 193 -9.15 10.22 17.11
CA LEU A 193 -8.79 11.15 18.19
C LEU A 193 -8.58 12.57 17.68
N ALA A 194 -7.95 12.72 16.52
CA ALA A 194 -7.70 14.02 15.91
C ALA A 194 -8.98 14.84 15.65
N LYS A 195 -10.11 14.18 15.43
CA LYS A 195 -11.42 14.85 15.26
C LYS A 195 -11.92 15.54 16.52
N LYS A 196 -11.40 15.19 17.70
CA LYS A 196 -11.81 15.70 19.01
C LYS A 196 -10.85 16.75 19.57
N GLY A 197 -9.69 16.96 18.93
CA GLY A 197 -8.62 17.83 19.41
C GLY A 197 -8.50 19.13 18.64
N ASP A 198 -7.75 20.05 19.23
CA ASP A 198 -7.34 21.29 18.60
C ASP A 198 -6.07 21.08 17.74
N PRO A 199 -6.15 21.22 16.40
CA PRO A 199 -5.02 20.99 15.51
C PRO A 199 -3.93 22.07 15.62
N ASP A 200 -4.18 23.20 16.28
CA ASP A 200 -3.27 24.31 16.47
C ASP A 200 -2.60 24.38 17.85
N LYS A 201 -2.93 23.40 18.72
CA LYS A 201 -2.42 23.36 20.08
C LYS A 201 -0.91 23.18 20.17
N TYR A 202 -0.33 22.31 19.33
CA TYR A 202 1.10 21.99 19.32
C TYR A 202 1.73 22.29 17.98
N ASP A 203 2.76 23.13 17.96
CA ASP A 203 3.58 23.37 16.76
C ASP A 203 4.62 22.26 16.63
N LEU A 204 4.36 21.33 15.72
CA LEU A 204 5.23 20.20 15.47
C LEU A 204 6.20 20.48 14.32
N PRO A 205 7.44 19.97 14.40
CA PRO A 205 8.42 20.19 13.35
C PRO A 205 7.97 19.55 12.03
N LYS A 206 8.32 20.20 10.91
CA LYS A 206 8.11 19.72 9.55
C LYS A 206 9.47 19.42 8.91
N PRO A 207 10.04 18.20 9.11
CA PRO A 207 11.36 17.91 8.60
C PRO A 207 11.44 18.06 7.08
N ILE A 208 12.54 18.59 6.58
CA ILE A 208 12.81 18.85 5.15
C ILE A 208 11.71 19.59 4.38
N PHE A 209 10.75 20.22 5.09
CA PHE A 209 9.60 20.91 4.50
C PHE A 209 10.00 21.98 3.48
N ASN A 210 11.04 22.78 3.79
CA ASN A 210 11.55 23.85 2.93
C ASN A 210 12.69 23.41 2.01
N LYS A 211 13.14 22.16 2.09
CA LYS A 211 14.12 21.63 1.14
C LYS A 211 13.43 21.30 -0.17
N GLY A 212 14.06 21.68 -1.29
CA GLY A 212 13.58 21.29 -2.62
C GLY A 212 13.50 19.77 -2.81
N GLY A 213 12.71 19.35 -3.78
CA GLY A 213 12.50 17.95 -4.09
C GLY A 213 11.36 17.28 -3.32
N CYS A 214 11.02 16.06 -3.76
CA CYS A 214 9.84 15.32 -3.31
C CYS A 214 10.11 14.36 -2.15
N ASN A 215 11.32 14.36 -1.57
CA ASN A 215 11.62 13.49 -0.44
C ASN A 215 10.79 13.89 0.79
N LEU A 216 10.42 12.85 1.57
CA LEU A 216 9.64 12.93 2.79
C LEU A 216 10.52 12.61 3.99
N SER A 217 10.14 13.08 5.18
CA SER A 217 10.78 12.72 6.45
C SER A 217 9.78 12.87 7.59
N PHE A 218 9.70 11.87 8.46
CA PHE A 218 8.75 11.81 9.57
C PHE A 218 9.39 11.48 10.92
N ALA A 219 10.65 10.99 10.97
CA ALA A 219 11.29 10.58 12.23
C ALA A 219 11.45 11.74 13.23
N GLY A 220 11.62 12.96 12.76
CA GLY A 220 11.67 14.15 13.61
C GLY A 220 10.37 14.40 14.40
N LEU A 221 9.22 14.02 13.84
CA LEU A 221 7.92 14.11 14.50
C LEU A 221 7.86 13.21 15.74
N LYS A 222 8.33 11.95 15.63
CA LYS A 222 8.39 11.02 16.76
C LYS A 222 9.11 11.62 17.97
N THR A 223 10.27 12.25 17.74
CA THR A 223 11.05 12.84 18.82
C THR A 223 10.32 14.02 19.47
N ALA A 224 9.66 14.86 18.68
CA ALA A 224 8.87 15.98 19.19
C ALA A 224 7.67 15.47 20.03
N ILE A 225 6.93 14.51 19.51
CA ILE A 225 5.80 13.87 20.19
C ILE A 225 6.24 13.24 21.51
N LEU A 226 7.33 12.46 21.52
CA LEU A 226 7.87 11.86 22.74
C LEU A 226 8.20 12.89 23.82
N ARG A 227 8.64 14.10 23.45
CA ARG A 227 8.90 15.18 24.44
C ARG A 227 7.60 15.73 25.01
N ILE A 228 6.58 15.91 24.18
CA ILE A 228 5.28 16.45 24.59
C ILE A 228 4.53 15.43 25.46
N THR A 229 4.54 14.15 25.11
CA THR A 229 3.81 13.10 25.83
C THR A 229 4.25 12.95 27.29
N LYS A 230 5.49 13.32 27.64
CA LYS A 230 5.96 13.34 29.05
C LYS A 230 5.17 14.29 29.96
N ASN A 231 4.53 15.30 29.40
CA ASN A 231 3.81 16.34 30.13
C ASN A 231 2.29 16.25 29.95
N ILE A 232 1.78 15.32 29.15
CA ILE A 232 0.34 15.10 28.95
C ILE A 232 -0.29 14.55 30.24
N LYS A 233 -1.37 15.17 30.69
CA LYS A 233 -2.09 14.80 31.91
C LYS A 233 -3.56 14.44 31.65
N THR A 234 -4.12 14.88 30.53
CA THR A 234 -5.54 14.73 30.23
C THR A 234 -5.75 14.05 28.87
N ASP A 235 -6.91 13.45 28.68
CA ASP A 235 -7.27 12.88 27.37
C ASP A 235 -7.47 13.98 26.31
N GLN A 236 -7.92 15.18 26.71
CA GLN A 236 -8.02 16.30 25.77
C GLN A 236 -6.65 16.67 25.18
N GLU A 237 -5.60 16.69 25.99
CA GLU A 237 -4.24 16.95 25.51
C GLU A 237 -3.75 15.86 24.55
N LYS A 238 -4.17 14.59 24.72
CA LYS A 238 -3.91 13.52 23.75
C LYS A 238 -4.64 13.77 22.43
N PHE A 239 -5.90 14.20 22.49
CA PHE A 239 -6.68 14.53 21.30
C PHE A 239 -6.07 15.71 20.54
N ASP A 240 -5.65 16.75 21.27
CA ASP A 240 -4.99 17.92 20.70
C ASP A 240 -3.66 17.54 20.03
N LEU A 241 -2.87 16.65 20.64
CA LEU A 241 -1.61 16.19 20.06
C LEU A 241 -1.84 15.33 18.80
N ALA A 242 -2.85 14.46 18.82
CA ALA A 242 -3.25 13.69 17.64
C ALA A 242 -3.71 14.61 16.49
N ALA A 243 -4.49 15.66 16.80
CA ALA A 243 -4.95 16.65 15.83
C ALA A 243 -3.79 17.47 15.24
N SER A 244 -2.85 17.92 16.09
CA SER A 244 -1.67 18.67 15.66
C SER A 244 -0.73 17.82 14.80
N PHE A 245 -0.58 16.51 15.12
CA PHE A 245 0.17 15.56 14.31
C PHE A 245 -0.48 15.38 12.94
N GLN A 246 -1.79 15.09 12.90
CA GLN A 246 -2.55 14.92 11.67
C GLN A 246 -2.42 16.15 10.77
N LYS A 247 -2.60 17.37 11.30
CA LYS A 247 -2.44 18.63 10.57
C LYS A 247 -1.02 18.81 10.03
N THR A 248 -0.01 18.48 10.83
CA THR A 248 1.40 18.59 10.39
C THR A 248 1.70 17.65 9.21
N VAL A 249 1.19 16.41 9.25
CA VAL A 249 1.28 15.46 8.14
C VAL A 249 0.60 15.99 6.89
N GLU A 250 -0.62 16.53 7.03
CA GLU A 250 -1.37 17.13 5.92
C GLU A 250 -0.56 18.24 5.23
N GLN A 251 0.04 19.14 6.01
CA GLN A 251 0.86 20.22 5.48
C GLN A 251 2.11 19.71 4.74
N ILE A 252 2.79 18.68 5.28
CA ILE A 252 3.94 18.05 4.63
C ILE A 252 3.52 17.44 3.28
N LEU A 253 2.44 16.64 3.28
CA LEU A 253 1.95 15.99 2.07
C LEU A 253 1.50 17.01 1.03
N TYR A 254 0.71 18.02 1.42
CA TYR A 254 0.28 19.10 0.52
C TYR A 254 1.46 19.72 -0.20
N LYS A 255 2.45 20.19 0.55
CA LYS A 255 3.62 20.89 -0.04
C LYS A 255 4.46 19.98 -0.92
N LYS A 256 4.73 18.73 -0.48
CA LYS A 256 5.57 17.80 -1.23
C LYS A 256 4.86 17.27 -2.47
N THR A 257 3.55 17.09 -2.43
CA THR A 257 2.75 16.73 -3.60
C THR A 257 2.75 17.83 -4.64
N LYS A 258 2.64 19.10 -4.23
CA LYS A 258 2.74 20.24 -5.16
C LYS A 258 4.09 20.28 -5.90
N ILE A 259 5.19 19.99 -5.21
CA ILE A 259 6.52 19.86 -5.84
C ILE A 259 6.55 18.63 -6.78
N ALA A 260 5.90 17.53 -6.39
CA ALA A 260 5.84 16.33 -7.22
C ALA A 260 5.03 16.56 -8.50
N PHE A 261 3.97 17.35 -8.46
CA PHE A 261 3.22 17.77 -9.66
C PHE A 261 4.13 18.46 -10.67
N THR A 262 4.87 19.50 -10.24
CA THR A 262 5.83 20.20 -11.12
C THR A 262 6.84 19.25 -11.73
N LYS A 263 7.44 18.34 -10.93
CA LYS A 263 8.44 17.39 -11.44
C LYS A 263 7.85 16.34 -12.37
N PHE A 264 6.61 15.97 -12.18
CA PHE A 264 5.91 15.03 -13.06
C PHE A 264 5.60 15.68 -14.40
N GLU A 265 5.14 16.93 -14.41
CA GLU A 265 4.87 17.72 -15.61
C GLU A 265 6.16 17.98 -16.45
N GLU A 266 7.29 18.24 -15.80
CA GLU A 266 8.60 18.39 -16.48
C GLU A 266 9.04 17.13 -17.23
N GLN A 267 8.50 15.96 -16.91
CA GLN A 267 8.93 14.67 -17.45
C GLN A 267 7.94 14.06 -18.46
N ASN A 268 6.74 14.64 -18.57
CA ASN A 268 5.67 14.04 -19.36
C ASN A 268 4.94 15.10 -20.19
N ASP A 269 4.61 14.75 -21.43
CA ASP A 269 3.66 15.53 -22.24
C ASP A 269 2.24 14.99 -21.95
N LEU A 270 1.46 15.74 -21.17
CA LEU A 270 0.24 15.27 -20.55
C LEU A 270 -1.00 15.79 -21.27
N LYS A 271 -1.86 14.89 -21.73
CA LYS A 271 -3.23 15.24 -22.15
C LYS A 271 -4.17 15.39 -20.95
N GLU A 272 -4.05 14.50 -19.97
CA GLU A 272 -4.77 14.52 -18.70
C GLU A 272 -3.77 14.35 -17.55
N LYS A 273 -3.93 15.13 -16.48
CA LYS A 273 -3.09 15.06 -15.29
C LYS A 273 -3.76 14.17 -14.25
N ILE A 274 -3.24 12.96 -14.06
CA ILE A 274 -3.80 11.99 -13.12
C ILE A 274 -2.86 11.86 -11.91
N PHE A 275 -3.43 11.98 -10.71
CA PHE A 275 -2.77 11.75 -9.45
C PHE A 275 -3.43 10.61 -8.69
N VAL A 276 -2.67 9.55 -8.46
CA VAL A 276 -3.09 8.37 -7.72
C VAL A 276 -2.51 8.40 -6.31
N VAL A 277 -3.32 8.09 -5.31
CA VAL A 277 -2.86 7.88 -3.93
C VAL A 277 -3.26 6.48 -3.48
N ALA A 278 -2.28 5.65 -3.12
CA ALA A 278 -2.50 4.25 -2.78
C ALA A 278 -1.70 3.81 -1.55
N GLY A 279 -2.02 2.63 -1.02
CA GLY A 279 -1.47 2.08 0.22
C GLY A 279 -2.36 2.36 1.43
N GLY A 280 -2.12 1.67 2.55
CA GLY A 280 -3.00 1.69 3.72
C GLY A 280 -3.31 3.08 4.28
N VAL A 281 -2.35 4.01 4.25
CA VAL A 281 -2.57 5.39 4.72
C VAL A 281 -3.50 6.18 3.80
N ALA A 282 -3.67 5.77 2.54
CA ALA A 282 -4.65 6.35 1.63
C ALA A 282 -6.11 6.15 2.08
N ALA A 283 -6.37 5.30 3.07
CA ALA A 283 -7.69 5.16 3.71
C ALA A 283 -8.03 6.35 4.63
N ASN A 284 -7.04 7.11 5.14
CA ASN A 284 -7.26 8.26 6.02
C ASN A 284 -8.08 9.33 5.29
N LYS A 285 -9.29 9.59 5.79
CA LYS A 285 -10.27 10.46 5.13
C LYS A 285 -9.80 11.91 5.05
N ARG A 286 -9.07 12.37 6.09
CA ARG A 286 -8.60 13.75 6.13
C ARG A 286 -7.45 13.97 5.14
N ILE A 287 -6.52 13.03 5.03
CA ILE A 287 -5.45 13.05 4.00
C ILE A 287 -6.07 13.04 2.61
N ARG A 288 -7.07 12.17 2.36
CA ARG A 288 -7.81 12.17 1.09
C ARG A 288 -8.38 13.54 0.76
N SER A 289 -9.11 14.16 1.71
CA SER A 289 -9.72 15.48 1.48
C SER A 289 -8.69 16.52 1.07
N VAL A 290 -7.59 16.65 1.84
CA VAL A 290 -6.53 17.63 1.54
C VAL A 290 -5.89 17.42 0.17
N LEU A 291 -5.67 16.16 -0.21
CA LEU A 291 -5.07 15.85 -1.51
C LEU A 291 -6.06 16.02 -2.67
N ILE A 292 -7.36 15.79 -2.46
CA ILE A 292 -8.41 16.08 -3.44
C ILE A 292 -8.52 17.60 -3.66
N ASP A 293 -8.51 18.38 -2.57
CA ASP A 293 -8.55 19.85 -2.65
C ASP A 293 -7.35 20.37 -3.44
N LEU A 294 -6.13 19.88 -3.16
CA LEU A 294 -4.93 20.21 -3.92
C LEU A 294 -5.05 19.82 -5.41
N CYS A 295 -5.62 18.65 -5.71
CA CYS A 295 -5.84 18.24 -7.11
C CYS A 295 -6.76 19.21 -7.84
N ASN A 296 -7.84 19.67 -7.18
CA ASN A 296 -8.75 20.66 -7.75
C ASN A 296 -8.04 22.01 -8.00
N GLU A 297 -7.18 22.44 -7.09
CA GLU A 297 -6.38 23.68 -7.24
C GLU A 297 -5.40 23.61 -8.43
N GLU A 298 -4.79 22.44 -8.67
CA GLU A 298 -3.72 22.24 -9.67
C GLU A 298 -4.22 21.57 -10.96
N ASN A 299 -5.56 21.37 -11.11
CA ASN A 299 -6.20 20.74 -12.26
C ASN A 299 -5.73 19.29 -12.51
N TYR A 300 -5.61 18.50 -11.43
CA TYR A 300 -5.36 17.07 -11.48
C TYR A 300 -6.65 16.28 -11.24
N LYS A 301 -6.83 15.18 -11.95
CA LYS A 301 -7.83 14.16 -11.61
C LYS A 301 -7.27 13.29 -10.50
N SER A 302 -7.88 13.36 -9.32
CA SER A 302 -7.48 12.52 -8.20
C SER A 302 -8.11 11.13 -8.29
N MET A 303 -7.32 10.09 -8.04
CA MET A 303 -7.79 8.70 -8.01
C MET A 303 -7.30 7.99 -6.75
N PHE A 304 -8.22 7.33 -6.08
CA PHE A 304 -7.96 6.54 -4.88
C PHE A 304 -8.62 5.17 -5.04
N PRO A 305 -8.01 4.08 -4.57
CA PRO A 305 -8.74 2.83 -4.47
C PRO A 305 -9.92 2.98 -3.49
N PRO A 306 -10.96 2.15 -3.61
CA PRO A 306 -11.95 1.98 -2.57
C PRO A 306 -11.28 1.70 -1.22
N ILE A 307 -11.88 2.16 -0.13
CA ILE A 307 -11.26 2.06 1.21
C ILE A 307 -10.89 0.61 1.56
N GLU A 308 -11.72 -0.33 1.17
CA GLU A 308 -11.52 -1.77 1.36
C GLU A 308 -10.29 -2.35 0.64
N PHE A 309 -9.81 -1.67 -0.42
CA PHE A 309 -8.62 -2.07 -1.18
C PHE A 309 -7.39 -1.18 -0.90
N CYS A 310 -7.45 -0.29 0.10
CA CYS A 310 -6.29 0.52 0.47
C CYS A 310 -5.25 -0.29 1.25
N GLY A 311 -5.68 -1.17 2.17
CA GLY A 311 -4.81 -2.08 2.91
C GLY A 311 -4.32 -3.24 2.06
N ASP A 312 -3.48 -4.09 2.65
CA ASP A 312 -2.97 -5.28 2.00
C ASP A 312 -4.12 -6.25 1.70
N ASN A 313 -4.22 -6.67 0.45
CA ASN A 313 -5.28 -7.54 -0.04
C ASN A 313 -4.84 -8.28 -1.30
N ALA A 314 -5.53 -9.37 -1.63
CA ALA A 314 -5.16 -10.18 -2.79
C ALA A 314 -5.78 -9.70 -4.11
N ALA A 315 -6.82 -8.84 -4.07
CA ALA A 315 -7.39 -8.29 -5.31
C ALA A 315 -6.38 -7.40 -6.05
N MET A 316 -5.56 -6.63 -5.32
CA MET A 316 -4.49 -5.83 -5.93
C MET A 316 -3.41 -6.71 -6.58
N ILE A 317 -3.14 -7.88 -6.01
CA ILE A 317 -2.17 -8.85 -6.56
C ILE A 317 -2.75 -9.53 -7.81
N ALA A 318 -4.01 -9.96 -7.73
CA ALA A 318 -4.73 -10.50 -8.88
C ALA A 318 -4.84 -9.47 -10.02
N MET A 319 -4.98 -8.17 -9.71
CA MET A 319 -5.02 -7.08 -10.70
C MET A 319 -3.72 -6.98 -11.51
N VAL A 320 -2.57 -7.01 -10.82
CA VAL A 320 -1.27 -7.08 -11.51
C VAL A 320 -1.16 -8.38 -12.31
N GLY A 321 -1.60 -9.50 -11.74
CA GLY A 321 -1.67 -10.78 -12.42
C GLY A 321 -2.48 -10.73 -13.70
N LEU A 322 -3.63 -10.06 -13.70
CA LEU A 322 -4.48 -9.88 -14.88
C LEU A 322 -3.79 -9.05 -15.97
N GLU A 323 -3.16 -7.94 -15.60
CA GLU A 323 -2.42 -7.09 -16.56
C GLU A 323 -1.22 -7.86 -17.16
N LYS A 324 -0.44 -8.56 -16.33
CA LYS A 324 0.67 -9.40 -16.81
C LYS A 324 0.19 -10.56 -17.68
N PHE A 325 -0.94 -11.19 -17.32
CA PHE A 325 -1.53 -12.26 -18.11
C PHE A 325 -1.90 -11.81 -19.52
N LYS A 326 -2.51 -10.63 -19.68
CA LYS A 326 -2.82 -10.03 -20.99
C LYS A 326 -1.58 -9.83 -21.85
N LEU A 327 -0.46 -9.47 -21.23
CA LEU A 327 0.82 -9.27 -21.88
C LEU A 327 1.62 -10.57 -22.04
N LYS A 328 1.09 -11.73 -21.60
CA LYS A 328 1.77 -13.04 -21.59
C LYS A 328 3.11 -13.00 -20.84
N GLN A 329 3.17 -12.22 -19.78
CA GLN A 329 4.33 -12.13 -18.89
C GLN A 329 4.16 -13.11 -17.75
N PHE A 330 4.81 -14.25 -17.84
CA PHE A 330 4.75 -15.33 -16.87
C PHE A 330 6.14 -15.56 -16.27
N ASP A 331 6.16 -16.01 -15.02
CA ASP A 331 7.38 -16.30 -14.30
C ASP A 331 7.59 -17.82 -14.15
N ASN A 332 8.84 -18.24 -14.03
CA ASN A 332 9.19 -19.62 -13.76
C ASN A 332 8.94 -19.95 -12.26
N LEU A 333 8.75 -21.23 -11.98
CA LEU A 333 8.54 -21.69 -10.60
C LEU A 333 9.78 -21.55 -9.70
N ASP A 334 10.96 -21.26 -10.23
CA ASP A 334 12.18 -20.97 -9.50
C ASP A 334 12.32 -19.48 -9.07
N HIS A 335 11.37 -18.60 -9.49
CA HIS A 335 11.41 -17.18 -9.11
C HIS A 335 11.58 -17.00 -7.60
N PRO A 336 12.62 -16.29 -7.10
CA PRO A 336 12.88 -16.19 -5.66
C PRO A 336 11.95 -15.21 -4.95
N ALA A 337 11.75 -15.39 -3.66
CA ALA A 337 11.21 -14.32 -2.81
C ALA A 337 12.22 -13.17 -2.73
N LYS A 338 11.73 -11.94 -2.89
CA LYS A 338 12.54 -10.71 -2.89
C LYS A 338 12.11 -9.80 -1.74
N PRO A 339 12.67 -9.95 -0.53
CA PRO A 339 12.31 -9.11 0.63
C PRO A 339 12.51 -7.61 0.35
N ARG A 340 13.41 -7.29 -0.55
CA ARG A 340 13.67 -5.96 -1.08
C ARG A 340 13.48 -5.99 -2.58
N TRP A 341 12.47 -5.31 -3.05
CA TRP A 341 12.16 -5.22 -4.47
C TRP A 341 11.57 -3.85 -4.77
N PRO A 342 12.41 -2.82 -4.97
CA PRO A 342 11.93 -1.48 -5.30
C PRO A 342 11.24 -1.48 -6.65
N LEU A 343 10.23 -0.61 -6.82
CA LEU A 343 9.57 -0.42 -8.13
C LEU A 343 10.51 0.22 -9.15
N ASP A 344 11.35 1.16 -8.73
CA ASP A 344 12.41 1.75 -9.54
C ASP A 344 13.75 1.18 -9.12
N GLU A 345 14.19 0.13 -9.80
CA GLU A 345 15.47 -0.54 -9.51
C GLU A 345 16.71 0.32 -9.86
N ASN A 346 16.53 1.36 -10.67
CA ASN A 346 17.60 2.29 -11.07
C ASN A 346 17.70 3.50 -10.13
N ALA A 347 16.75 3.66 -9.20
CA ALA A 347 16.78 4.78 -8.28
C ALA A 347 17.94 4.67 -7.30
N ALA A 348 18.60 5.81 -7.05
CA ALA A 348 19.70 5.87 -6.09
C ALA A 348 19.25 5.37 -4.70
N PHE A 349 20.06 4.52 -4.11
CA PHE A 349 19.84 4.06 -2.73
C PHE A 349 19.93 5.27 -1.79
N LEU A 350 18.90 5.47 -0.95
CA LEU A 350 18.90 6.47 0.11
C LEU A 350 19.00 5.75 1.45
N LYS A 351 20.10 6.01 2.18
CA LYS A 351 20.31 5.45 3.52
C LYS A 351 19.20 5.92 4.46
N GLY A 352 18.45 5.00 5.04
CA GLY A 352 17.36 5.31 5.97
C GLY A 352 15.94 5.29 5.38
N ALA A 353 15.77 5.20 4.08
CA ALA A 353 14.47 5.18 3.41
C ALA A 353 13.76 3.82 3.50
N GLY A 354 13.14 3.51 4.63
CA GLY A 354 12.28 2.32 4.76
C GLY A 354 12.98 0.96 4.55
N VAL A 355 14.26 1.00 4.23
CA VAL A 355 15.09 -0.18 4.04
C VAL A 355 15.82 -0.43 5.35
N ARG A 356 15.10 -0.91 6.36
CA ARG A 356 15.78 -1.56 7.48
C ARG A 356 16.35 -2.88 6.97
N LEU A 357 17.64 -2.96 7.13
CA LEU A 357 18.44 -4.17 6.90
C LEU A 357 17.90 -5.35 7.70
#